data_f149b245104e126c8fb433ae25e257ba
#
_entry.id   f149b245104e126c8fb433ae25e257ba
#
_cell.length_a   1.000
_cell.length_b   1.000
_cell.length_c   1.000
_cell.angle_alpha   90.00
_cell.angle_beta   90.00
_cell.angle_gamma   90.00
#
_symmetry.space_group_name_H-M   'P 1'
#
loop_
_entity.id
_entity.type
_entity.pdbx_description
1 polymer ?
#
loop_
_entity_poly.entity_id
_entity_poly.type
_entity_poly.pdbx_seq_one_letter_code
_entity_poly.pdbx_strand_id
1 'polypeptide(L)'
;MMPNKTLQHILAQINRDDIYIKQAFDYYHERFLANHRAQDFVNSSPLLCETMKQNPHIGLCDRTLGRHLPSARTMEGGAIRGHYRTCGLFRASGCELFRGYIVFPCVDGEGVITSAVGYRYGRIRDNQPAVIEWQKPATHELVVAELQHVKELIHGKANQ
;
A
#
# COMPACT_ATOMS: atom_id res chain seq x y z
N MET A 1 -28.50 -21.30 -5.68
CA MET A 1 -27.65 -21.13 -5.13
C MET A 1 -26.92 -19.99 -5.34
N MET A 2 -26.75 -19.28 -4.71
CA MET A 2 -26.38 -18.21 -4.83
C MET A 2 -25.17 -17.84 -4.53
N PRO A 3 -24.43 -18.10 -4.99
CA PRO A 3 -23.26 -17.79 -4.50
C PRO A 3 -23.04 -16.44 -4.37
N ASN A 4 -23.88 -15.67 -4.55
CA ASN A 4 -22.80 -15.36 -4.76
C ASN A 4 -22.55 -14.03 -5.12
N LYS A 5 -23.51 -13.11 -4.93
CA LYS A 5 -23.29 -11.68 -4.93
C LYS A 5 -22.31 -11.27 -3.84
N THR A 6 -22.36 -11.91 -2.67
CA THR A 6 -21.45 -11.60 -1.56
C THR A 6 -20.02 -11.97 -1.89
N LEU A 7 -19.81 -13.17 -2.43
CA LEU A 7 -18.46 -13.61 -2.80
C LEU A 7 -17.91 -12.77 -3.95
N GLN A 8 -18.77 -12.47 -4.94
CA GLN A 8 -18.38 -11.61 -6.04
C GLN A 8 -18.00 -10.20 -5.55
N HIS A 9 -18.73 -9.67 -4.57
CA HIS A 9 -18.42 -8.39 -3.98
C HIS A 9 -17.06 -8.40 -3.26
N ILE A 10 -16.78 -9.45 -2.50
CA ILE A 10 -15.50 -9.62 -1.82
C ILE A 10 -14.35 -9.68 -2.82
N LEU A 11 -14.51 -10.48 -3.88
CA LEU A 11 -13.49 -10.61 -4.93
C LEU A 11 -13.27 -9.30 -5.67
N ALA A 12 -14.35 -8.57 -5.96
CA ALA A 12 -14.26 -7.26 -6.58
C ALA A 12 -13.52 -6.26 -5.70
N GLN A 13 -13.72 -6.32 -4.39
CA GLN A 13 -13.07 -5.44 -3.45
C GLN A 13 -11.57 -5.75 -3.34
N ILE A 14 -11.19 -7.02 -3.35
CA ILE A 14 -9.80 -7.44 -3.36
C ILE A 14 -9.10 -6.93 -4.63
N ASN A 15 -9.76 -7.04 -5.79
CA ASN A 15 -9.23 -6.52 -7.05
C ASN A 15 -9.04 -5.00 -7.02
N ARG A 16 -9.96 -4.29 -6.37
CA ARG A 16 -9.82 -2.83 -6.19
C ARG A 16 -8.61 -2.49 -5.34
N ASP A 17 -8.36 -3.25 -4.28
CA ASP A 17 -7.19 -3.03 -3.43
C ASP A 17 -5.91 -3.16 -4.24
N ASP A 18 -5.80 -4.17 -5.12
CA ASP A 18 -4.64 -4.33 -5.98
C ASP A 18 -4.47 -3.14 -6.93
N ILE A 19 -5.56 -2.63 -7.48
CA ILE A 19 -5.54 -1.45 -8.35
C ILE A 19 -5.06 -0.22 -7.58
N TYR A 20 -5.58 0.01 -6.38
CA TYR A 20 -5.20 1.16 -5.56
C TYR A 20 -3.75 1.06 -5.09
N ILE A 21 -3.30 -0.13 -4.72
CA ILE A 21 -1.90 -0.37 -4.35
C ILE A 21 -1.00 -0.02 -5.53
N LYS A 22 -1.32 -0.52 -6.72
CA LYS A 22 -0.55 -0.20 -7.91
C LYS A 22 -0.51 1.29 -8.19
N GLN A 23 -1.64 1.97 -8.07
CA GLN A 23 -1.71 3.42 -8.29
C GLN A 23 -0.82 4.18 -7.31
N ALA A 24 -0.80 3.79 -6.05
CA ALA A 24 0.05 4.44 -5.05
C ALA A 24 1.53 4.27 -5.40
N PHE A 25 1.95 3.05 -5.72
CA PHE A 25 3.36 2.79 -6.05
C PHE A 25 3.76 3.37 -7.39
N ASP A 26 2.87 3.44 -8.38
CA ASP A 26 3.12 4.14 -9.64
C ASP A 26 3.33 5.64 -9.38
N TYR A 27 2.53 6.23 -8.51
CA TYR A 27 2.70 7.62 -8.12
C TYR A 27 4.06 7.85 -7.43
N TYR A 28 4.44 6.98 -6.50
CA TYR A 28 5.74 7.07 -5.85
C TYR A 28 6.88 6.96 -6.86
N HIS A 29 6.74 6.09 -7.85
CA HIS A 29 7.74 5.93 -8.90
C HIS A 29 7.89 7.21 -9.72
N GLU A 30 6.78 7.84 -10.11
CA GLU A 30 6.82 9.12 -10.82
C GLU A 30 7.51 10.20 -9.99
N ARG A 31 7.25 10.24 -8.69
CA ARG A 31 7.89 11.22 -7.81
C ARG A 31 9.39 10.95 -7.68
N PHE A 32 9.78 9.70 -7.67
CA PHE A 32 11.19 9.33 -7.67
C PHE A 32 11.90 9.78 -8.95
N LEU A 33 11.28 9.53 -10.10
CA LEU A 33 11.85 9.92 -11.39
C LEU A 33 11.97 11.44 -11.54
N ALA A 34 11.12 12.18 -10.85
CA ALA A 34 11.15 13.64 -10.87
C ALA A 34 12.14 14.25 -9.87
N ASN A 35 12.78 13.43 -9.04
CA ASN A 35 13.65 13.92 -7.96
C ASN A 35 15.08 13.42 -8.13
N HIS A 36 15.96 14.28 -8.66
CA HIS A 36 17.35 13.92 -8.91
C HIS A 36 18.13 13.62 -7.63
N ARG A 37 17.83 14.32 -6.53
CA ARG A 37 18.51 14.07 -5.26
C ARG A 37 18.21 12.68 -4.72
N ALA A 38 16.96 12.24 -4.87
CA ALA A 38 16.58 10.90 -4.46
C ALA A 38 17.27 9.84 -5.32
N GLN A 39 17.39 10.07 -6.62
CA GLN A 39 18.11 9.19 -7.52
C GLN A 39 19.60 9.12 -7.15
N ASP A 40 20.22 10.26 -6.88
CA ASP A 40 21.62 10.32 -6.45
C ASP A 40 21.81 9.61 -5.11
N PHE A 41 20.88 9.75 -4.18
CA PHE A 41 20.92 9.06 -2.91
C PHE A 41 20.94 7.54 -3.11
N VAL A 42 20.08 7.02 -3.97
CA VAL A 42 20.04 5.58 -4.28
C VAL A 42 21.35 5.13 -4.91
N ASN A 43 21.83 5.86 -5.90
CA ASN A 43 23.03 5.47 -6.65
C ASN A 43 24.30 5.50 -5.80
N SER A 44 24.37 6.40 -4.83
CA SER A 44 25.56 6.58 -4.01
C SER A 44 25.49 5.91 -2.65
N SER A 45 24.34 5.31 -2.28
CA SER A 45 24.16 4.77 -0.95
C SER A 45 24.92 3.46 -0.76
N PRO A 46 25.79 3.37 0.27
CA PRO A 46 26.47 2.11 0.57
C PRO A 46 25.57 1.08 1.23
N LEU A 47 24.38 1.49 1.69
CA LEU A 47 23.44 0.61 2.37
C LEU A 47 22.63 -0.25 1.40
N LEU A 48 22.57 0.15 0.13
CA LEU A 48 21.75 -0.51 -0.88
C LEU A 48 22.62 -1.41 -1.76
N CYS A 49 22.18 -2.65 -1.95
CA CYS A 49 22.87 -3.55 -2.87
C CYS A 49 22.50 -3.23 -4.32
N GLU A 50 23.28 -3.76 -5.26
CA GLU A 50 23.06 -3.50 -6.68
C GLU A 50 21.69 -3.97 -7.16
N THR A 51 21.21 -5.09 -6.65
CA THR A 51 19.88 -5.60 -6.99
C THR A 51 18.79 -4.59 -6.64
N MET A 52 18.91 -3.95 -5.48
CA MET A 52 17.96 -2.93 -5.06
C MET A 52 18.04 -1.70 -5.95
N LYS A 53 19.27 -1.26 -6.26
CA LYS A 53 19.48 -0.09 -7.11
C LYS A 53 18.94 -0.29 -8.53
N GLN A 54 18.85 -1.53 -8.99
CA GLN A 54 18.35 -1.88 -10.31
C GLN A 54 16.84 -2.14 -10.33
N ASN A 55 16.16 -2.01 -9.19
CA ASN A 55 14.73 -2.21 -9.14
C ASN A 55 14.03 -1.19 -10.07
N PRO A 56 13.26 -1.64 -11.07
CA PRO A 56 12.63 -0.72 -12.02
C PRO A 56 11.44 0.06 -11.46
N HIS A 57 11.02 -0.26 -10.23
CA HIS A 57 9.85 0.33 -9.62
C HIS A 57 10.16 1.22 -8.42
N ILE A 58 11.40 1.59 -8.22
CA ILE A 58 11.79 2.43 -7.06
C ILE A 58 10.90 3.66 -7.01
N GLY A 59 10.42 3.97 -5.81
CA GLY A 59 9.53 5.11 -5.58
C GLY A 59 10.07 6.04 -4.50
N LEU A 60 9.49 7.22 -4.45
CA LEU A 60 9.71 8.19 -3.39
C LEU A 60 8.36 8.62 -2.83
N CYS A 61 8.17 8.42 -1.55
CA CYS A 61 7.00 8.93 -0.86
C CYS A 61 7.34 10.32 -0.31
N ASP A 62 7.03 11.35 -1.07
CA ASP A 62 7.34 12.72 -0.72
C ASP A 62 6.18 13.45 -0.04
N ARG A 63 5.23 12.68 0.53
CA ARG A 63 4.09 13.20 1.29
C ARG A 63 3.03 13.88 0.44
N THR A 64 3.08 13.72 -0.88
CA THR A 64 2.14 14.41 -1.77
C THR A 64 0.98 13.55 -2.27
N LEU A 65 1.03 12.22 -2.05
CA LEU A 65 -0.05 11.34 -2.51
C LEU A 65 -1.41 11.78 -1.93
N GLY A 66 -1.42 12.09 -0.64
CA GLY A 66 -2.66 12.52 0.02
C GLY A 66 -3.27 13.78 -0.59
N ARG A 67 -2.43 14.67 -1.14
CA ARG A 67 -2.91 15.88 -1.82
C ARG A 67 -3.39 15.58 -3.23
N HIS A 68 -2.89 14.50 -3.82
CA HIS A 68 -3.25 14.09 -5.17
C HIS A 68 -4.58 13.35 -5.19
N LEU A 69 -5.02 12.82 -4.07
CA LEU A 69 -6.29 12.12 -3.94
C LEU A 69 -7.45 13.08 -3.73
N PRO A 70 -8.69 12.67 -4.07
CA PRO A 70 -9.86 13.47 -3.72
C PRO A 70 -9.92 13.74 -2.21
N SER A 71 -10.58 14.85 -1.84
CA SER A 71 -10.69 15.24 -0.44
C SER A 71 -11.33 14.14 0.41
N ALA A 72 -10.82 13.98 1.62
CA ALA A 72 -11.38 13.03 2.59
C ALA A 72 -12.85 13.31 2.93
N ARG A 73 -13.32 14.53 2.65
CA ARG A 73 -14.71 14.92 2.90
C ARG A 73 -15.67 14.42 1.83
N THR A 74 -15.16 13.99 0.68
CA THR A 74 -16.00 13.42 -0.38
C THR A 74 -16.17 11.92 -0.18
N MET A 75 -17.21 11.34 -0.73
CA MET A 75 -17.41 9.89 -0.68
C MET A 75 -16.29 9.15 -1.37
N GLU A 76 -15.90 9.64 -2.55
CA GLU A 76 -14.81 9.04 -3.32
C GLU A 76 -13.49 9.07 -2.56
N GLY A 77 -13.13 10.23 -2.03
CA GLY A 77 -11.88 10.40 -1.27
C GLY A 77 -11.86 9.58 0.00
N GLY A 78 -12.99 9.53 0.72
CA GLY A 78 -13.11 8.71 1.92
C GLY A 78 -12.97 7.22 1.61
N ALA A 79 -13.56 6.75 0.51
CA ALA A 79 -13.47 5.35 0.11
C ALA A 79 -12.04 4.98 -0.28
N ILE A 80 -11.37 5.79 -1.10
CA ILE A 80 -9.99 5.54 -1.52
C ILE A 80 -9.05 5.52 -0.32
N ARG A 81 -9.18 6.50 0.57
CA ARG A 81 -8.33 6.58 1.77
C ARG A 81 -8.59 5.41 2.71
N GLY A 82 -9.83 4.94 2.79
CA GLY A 82 -10.20 3.75 3.54
C GLY A 82 -9.51 2.49 3.00
N HIS A 83 -9.45 2.33 1.69
CA HIS A 83 -8.72 1.23 1.06
C HIS A 83 -7.23 1.28 1.42
N TYR A 84 -6.61 2.45 1.37
CA TYR A 84 -5.19 2.59 1.74
C TYR A 84 -4.95 2.29 3.21
N ARG A 85 -5.88 2.63 4.11
CA ARG A 85 -5.76 2.24 5.52
C ARG A 85 -5.91 0.74 5.69
N THR A 86 -6.85 0.13 4.99
CA THR A 86 -7.10 -1.32 5.09
C THR A 86 -5.89 -2.11 4.62
N CYS A 87 -5.23 -1.69 3.55
CA CYS A 87 -4.05 -2.40 3.07
C CYS A 87 -2.75 -1.96 3.77
N GLY A 88 -2.81 -0.99 4.67
CA GLY A 88 -1.66 -0.59 5.48
C GLY A 88 -0.75 0.47 4.87
N LEU A 89 -1.08 1.00 3.69
CA LEU A 89 -0.29 2.08 3.08
C LEU A 89 -0.55 3.44 3.71
N PHE A 90 -1.72 3.62 4.32
CA PHE A 90 -2.00 4.76 5.18
C PHE A 90 -2.15 4.27 6.62
N ARG A 91 -1.60 5.03 7.55
CA ARG A 91 -1.76 4.77 8.98
C ARG A 91 -3.17 5.17 9.42
N ALA A 92 -3.58 4.71 10.59
CA ALA A 92 -4.88 5.09 11.16
C ALA A 92 -5.06 6.60 11.23
N SER A 93 -3.98 7.35 11.43
CA SER A 93 -3.99 8.81 11.46
C SER A 93 -4.27 9.45 10.09
N GLY A 94 -4.22 8.68 9.02
CA GLY A 94 -4.34 9.19 7.66
C GLY A 94 -3.03 9.56 7.00
N CYS A 95 -1.91 9.43 7.71
CA CYS A 95 -0.60 9.69 7.13
C CYS A 95 -0.10 8.51 6.33
N GLU A 96 0.66 8.78 5.26
CA GLU A 96 1.27 7.73 4.45
C GLU A 96 2.32 6.97 5.26
N LEU A 97 2.29 5.65 5.15
CA LEU A 97 3.25 4.79 5.86
C LEU A 97 4.69 5.13 5.48
N PHE A 98 4.94 5.28 4.19
CA PHE A 98 6.30 5.48 3.66
C PHE A 98 6.73 6.93 3.57
N ARG A 99 6.01 7.85 4.20
CA ARG A 99 6.34 9.27 4.04
C ARG A 99 7.78 9.55 4.45
N GLY A 100 8.54 10.14 3.56
CA GLY A 100 9.95 10.45 3.76
C GLY A 100 10.89 9.28 3.49
N TYR A 101 10.41 8.23 2.84
CA TYR A 101 11.19 7.04 2.52
C TYR A 101 11.31 6.85 1.02
N ILE A 102 12.42 6.29 0.59
CA ILE A 102 12.55 5.72 -0.74
C ILE A 102 12.06 4.29 -0.65
N VAL A 103 11.20 3.88 -1.58
CA VAL A 103 10.43 2.67 -1.50
C VAL A 103 10.86 1.70 -2.59
N PHE A 104 11.11 0.46 -2.22
CA PHE A 104 11.51 -0.60 -3.13
C PHE A 104 10.42 -1.68 -3.14
N PRO A 105 9.48 -1.62 -4.10
CA PRO A 105 8.43 -2.62 -4.16
C PRO A 105 8.91 -3.95 -4.72
N CYS A 106 8.33 -5.03 -4.22
CA CYS A 106 8.52 -6.37 -4.76
C CYS A 106 7.27 -6.73 -5.56
N VAL A 107 7.50 -7.14 -6.81
CA VAL A 107 6.43 -7.47 -7.74
C VAL A 107 6.50 -8.96 -8.04
N ASP A 108 5.38 -9.65 -8.02
CA ASP A 108 5.35 -11.08 -8.32
C ASP A 108 5.36 -11.35 -9.84
N GLY A 109 5.28 -12.61 -10.23
CA GLY A 109 5.30 -13.00 -11.64
C GLY A 109 4.12 -12.51 -12.44
N GLU A 110 3.05 -12.08 -11.80
CA GLU A 110 1.85 -11.55 -12.45
C GLU A 110 1.81 -10.02 -12.46
N GLY A 111 2.85 -9.38 -11.98
CA GLY A 111 2.91 -7.92 -11.92
C GLY A 111 2.23 -7.30 -10.71
N VAL A 112 1.85 -8.10 -9.72
CA VAL A 112 1.19 -7.60 -8.50
C VAL A 112 2.23 -7.26 -7.45
N ILE A 113 2.09 -6.10 -6.83
CA ILE A 113 2.98 -5.67 -5.76
C ILE A 113 2.56 -6.40 -4.48
N THR A 114 3.47 -7.21 -3.94
CA THR A 114 3.21 -8.05 -2.77
C THR A 114 3.80 -7.50 -1.49
N SER A 115 4.88 -6.75 -1.59
CA SER A 115 5.56 -6.15 -0.43
C SER A 115 6.40 -4.98 -0.88
N ALA A 116 6.91 -4.24 0.07
CA ALA A 116 7.84 -3.15 -0.20
C ALA A 116 8.69 -2.87 1.02
N VAL A 117 9.89 -2.37 0.78
CA VAL A 117 10.82 -1.93 1.83
C VAL A 117 11.08 -0.46 1.63
N GLY A 118 11.01 0.32 2.69
CA GLY A 118 11.32 1.74 2.66
C GLY A 118 12.64 2.02 3.37
N TYR A 119 13.49 2.84 2.75
CA TYR A 119 14.72 3.34 3.35
C TYR A 119 14.59 4.83 3.58
N ARG A 120 14.89 5.28 4.77
CA ARG A 120 14.76 6.68 5.14
C ARG A 120 15.56 7.57 4.22
N TYR A 121 14.89 8.53 3.59
CA TYR A 121 15.49 9.51 2.73
C TYR A 121 15.63 10.84 3.49
N GLY A 122 16.85 11.31 3.61
CA GLY A 122 17.11 12.57 4.30
C GLY A 122 17.44 12.38 5.77
N ARG A 123 17.11 13.39 6.57
CA ARG A 123 17.46 13.40 8.00
C ARG A 123 16.63 12.37 8.77
N ILE A 124 17.31 11.51 9.52
CA ILE A 124 16.65 10.55 10.40
C ILE A 124 16.23 11.30 11.67
N ARG A 125 14.95 11.21 12.01
CA ARG A 125 14.42 11.73 13.28
C ARG A 125 14.40 10.60 14.30
N ASP A 126 14.53 10.96 15.58
CA ASP A 126 14.69 9.99 16.66
C ASP A 126 13.59 8.93 16.71
N ASN A 127 12.39 9.25 16.28
CA ASN A 127 11.27 8.33 16.37
C ASN A 127 10.97 7.57 15.07
N GLN A 128 11.84 7.68 14.07
CA GLN A 128 11.59 7.05 12.79
C GLN A 128 12.65 6.03 12.46
N PRO A 129 12.28 4.77 12.21
CA PRO A 129 13.26 3.75 11.85
C PRO A 129 13.92 4.06 10.50
N ALA A 130 15.17 3.64 10.36
CA ALA A 130 15.90 3.82 9.12
C ALA A 130 15.31 2.97 7.98
N VAL A 131 14.73 1.83 8.32
CA VAL A 131 14.14 0.89 7.37
C VAL A 131 12.76 0.47 7.88
N ILE A 132 11.78 0.48 7.00
CA ILE A 132 10.44 -0.04 7.32
C ILE A 132 10.01 -1.01 6.23
N GLU A 133 9.14 -1.93 6.59
CA GLU A 133 8.64 -2.94 5.68
C GLU A 133 7.12 -2.86 5.61
N TRP A 134 6.60 -3.19 4.44
CA TRP A 134 5.16 -3.32 4.23
C TRP A 134 4.89 -4.61 3.49
N GLN A 135 3.85 -5.31 3.89
CA GLN A 135 3.36 -6.46 3.15
C GLN A 135 1.90 -6.26 2.84
N LYS A 136 1.53 -6.55 1.61
CA LYS A 136 0.14 -6.57 1.24
C LYS A 136 -0.56 -7.61 2.11
N PRO A 137 -1.71 -7.29 2.73
CA PRO A 137 -2.47 -8.29 3.48
C PRO A 137 -2.76 -9.50 2.59
N ALA A 138 -2.60 -10.69 3.14
CA ALA A 138 -2.78 -11.91 2.37
C ALA A 138 -4.22 -12.00 1.86
N THR A 139 -4.38 -12.21 0.56
CA THR A 139 -5.70 -12.34 -0.05
C THR A 139 -6.52 -13.41 0.65
N HIS A 140 -5.88 -14.53 1.00
CA HIS A 140 -6.53 -15.60 1.73
C HIS A 140 -7.09 -15.13 3.08
N GLU A 141 -6.30 -14.38 3.84
CA GLU A 141 -6.70 -13.86 5.14
C GLU A 141 -7.87 -12.89 5.01
N LEU A 142 -7.82 -12.02 4.01
CA LEU A 142 -8.89 -11.06 3.75
C LEU A 142 -10.19 -11.78 3.38
N VAL A 143 -10.11 -12.77 2.51
CA VAL A 143 -11.28 -13.54 2.11
C VAL A 143 -11.87 -14.30 3.28
N VAL A 144 -11.02 -14.95 4.09
CA VAL A 144 -11.48 -15.70 5.25
C VAL A 144 -12.14 -14.77 6.27
N ALA A 145 -11.54 -13.62 6.54
CA ALA A 145 -12.09 -12.65 7.48
C ALA A 145 -13.45 -12.14 7.01
N GLU A 146 -13.58 -11.79 5.74
CA GLU A 146 -14.85 -11.31 5.19
C GLU A 146 -15.91 -12.40 5.16
N LEU A 147 -15.54 -13.63 4.79
CA LEU A 147 -16.47 -14.74 4.82
C LEU A 147 -16.94 -15.05 6.24
N GLN A 148 -16.05 -14.95 7.21
CA GLN A 148 -16.42 -15.14 8.62
C GLN A 148 -17.40 -14.06 9.07
N HIS A 149 -17.13 -12.82 8.70
CA HIS A 149 -18.03 -11.71 9.01
C HIS A 149 -19.41 -11.93 8.39
N VAL A 150 -19.47 -12.37 7.14
CA VAL A 150 -20.72 -12.66 6.46
C VAL A 150 -21.47 -13.78 7.16
N LYS A 151 -20.79 -14.85 7.58
CA LYS A 151 -21.41 -15.93 8.34
C LYS A 151 -22.01 -15.43 9.65
N GLU A 152 -21.31 -14.58 10.35
CA GLU A 152 -21.81 -13.97 11.58
C GLU A 152 -23.06 -13.14 11.35
N LEU A 153 -23.12 -12.40 10.26
CA LEU A 153 -24.29 -11.63 9.91
C LEU A 153 -25.49 -12.50 9.55
N ILE A 154 -25.26 -13.63 8.88
CA ILE A 154 -26.32 -14.52 8.44
C ILE A 154 -26.80 -15.43 9.55
N HIS A 155 -25.87 -16.02 10.31
CA HIS A 155 -26.19 -17.00 11.30
C HIS A 155 -26.08 -16.49 12.73
N GLY A 156 -25.60 -15.31 12.83
CA GLY A 156 -25.02 -14.86 14.01
C GLY A 156 -25.75 -15.05 15.24
N LYS A 157 -26.81 -14.51 15.35
CA LYS A 157 -27.47 -14.50 16.64
C LYS A 157 -28.19 -15.79 16.95
N ALA A 158 -28.29 -16.67 15.99
CA ALA A 158 -28.91 -17.96 16.22
C ALA A 158 -28.07 -18.86 17.10
N ASN A 159 -26.77 -18.57 17.20
CA ASN A 159 -25.83 -19.40 17.94
C ASN A 159 -25.46 -18.84 19.30
N GLN A 160 -26.11 -17.82 19.71
CA GLN A 160 -25.86 -17.24 21.03
C GLN A 160 -26.72 -17.85 22.11
#